data_93661f78e94afe6a8e8f301f1930aee7
#
_entry.id   93661f78e94afe6a8e8f301f1930aee7
#
_cell.length_a   1.000
_cell.length_b   1.000
_cell.length_c   1.000
_cell.angle_alpha   90.00
_cell.angle_beta   90.00
_cell.angle_gamma   90.00
#
_symmetry.space_group_name_H-M   'P 1'
#
loop_
_entity.id
_entity.type
_entity.pdbx_description
1 polymer ?
#
loop_
_entity_poly.entity_id
_entity_poly.type
_entity_poly.pdbx_seq_one_letter_code
_entity_poly.pdbx_strand_id
1 'polypeptide(L)'
;MIQAAPELPLTDNCHHYTRLQDVPWDIQKYWKGRFKIFPNYNDGVYLTDDAWFGVTPAPVANKIAQDIWMPGVSTMVDMFAGAGGNTIAFALTGYYSRVVGIERDADTLACAQENARVAGVPEGAITWVHGDCFAVLKELLHQGAHDADEDGAIEPLDPASTVLFASPPWGGVSYTSQDVFDLSTMEPYNLQALHDACHPLPHALYLPRTSDLQQLADVLPPRPVLDGEAKDTEPEIRVVQYCMHGFSKALVAYYPAVGEVQAS
;
A
#
# COMPACT_ATOMS: atom_id res chain seq x y z
N MET A 1 2.71 22.68 -0.25
CA MET A 1 1.52 22.09 0.41
C MET A 1 0.89 21.05 -0.50
N ILE A 2 0.62 19.85 0.02
CA ILE A 2 -0.07 18.79 -0.72
C ILE A 2 -1.56 19.08 -0.75
N GLN A 3 -2.16 18.94 -1.92
CA GLN A 3 -3.61 19.08 -2.13
C GLN A 3 -4.24 17.73 -2.43
N ALA A 4 -5.46 17.54 -1.99
CA ALA A 4 -6.27 16.41 -2.40
C ALA A 4 -6.49 16.46 -3.92
N ALA A 5 -6.35 15.31 -4.58
CA ALA A 5 -6.67 15.21 -6.00
C ALA A 5 -8.17 15.44 -6.20
N PRO A 6 -8.56 16.26 -7.18
CA PRO A 6 -9.95 16.34 -7.58
C PRO A 6 -10.43 14.98 -8.14
N GLU A 7 -11.72 14.84 -8.36
CA GLU A 7 -12.22 13.71 -9.15
C GLU A 7 -11.66 13.80 -10.58
N LEU A 8 -10.92 12.77 -10.98
CA LEU A 8 -10.28 12.69 -12.28
C LEU A 8 -11.21 11.98 -13.28
N PRO A 9 -11.27 12.45 -14.53
CA PRO A 9 -12.06 11.79 -15.55
C PRO A 9 -11.40 10.45 -15.96
N LEU A 10 -12.23 9.44 -16.20
CA LEU A 10 -11.77 8.22 -16.86
C LEU A 10 -11.37 8.55 -18.30
N THR A 11 -10.17 8.12 -18.70
CA THR A 11 -9.62 8.32 -20.04
C THR A 11 -9.74 7.05 -20.88
N ASP A 12 -9.27 7.11 -22.13
CA ASP A 12 -9.20 5.92 -23.00
C ASP A 12 -8.23 4.83 -22.49
N ASN A 13 -7.37 5.14 -21.51
CA ASN A 13 -6.48 4.19 -20.85
C ASN A 13 -7.15 3.44 -19.68
N CYS A 14 -8.34 3.89 -19.25
CA CYS A 14 -9.13 3.28 -18.19
C CYS A 14 -10.09 2.26 -18.80
N HIS A 15 -9.83 0.97 -18.59
CA HIS A 15 -10.58 -0.09 -19.26
C HIS A 15 -11.52 -0.85 -18.32
N HIS A 16 -12.77 -1.04 -18.78
CA HIS A 16 -13.72 -2.02 -18.23
C HIS A 16 -13.95 -3.12 -19.27
N TYR A 17 -13.12 -4.14 -19.26
CA TYR A 17 -13.24 -5.25 -20.22
C TYR A 17 -14.40 -6.17 -19.86
N THR A 18 -15.33 -6.36 -20.79
CA THR A 18 -16.50 -7.25 -20.64
C THR A 18 -16.34 -8.57 -21.38
N ARG A 19 -15.48 -8.64 -22.39
CA ARG A 19 -15.28 -9.84 -23.23
C ARG A 19 -13.79 -10.16 -23.33
N LEU A 20 -13.45 -11.44 -23.24
CA LEU A 20 -12.06 -11.92 -23.29
C LEU A 20 -11.30 -11.49 -24.57
N GLN A 21 -11.99 -11.40 -25.69
CA GLN A 21 -11.38 -11.05 -26.98
C GLN A 21 -10.89 -9.59 -27.05
N ASP A 22 -11.42 -8.72 -26.17
CA ASP A 22 -11.05 -7.32 -26.10
C ASP A 22 -9.87 -7.09 -25.13
N VAL A 23 -9.53 -8.13 -24.35
CA VAL A 23 -8.47 -8.07 -23.32
C VAL A 23 -7.12 -8.37 -23.96
N PRO A 24 -6.08 -7.54 -23.77
CA PRO A 24 -4.71 -7.83 -24.17
C PRO A 24 -4.25 -9.20 -23.66
N TRP A 25 -3.53 -9.95 -24.52
CA TRP A 25 -3.22 -11.37 -24.30
C TRP A 25 -2.46 -11.63 -22.99
N ASP A 26 -1.59 -10.73 -22.60
CA ASP A 26 -0.70 -10.81 -21.43
C ASP A 26 -1.44 -10.60 -20.10
N ILE A 27 -2.54 -9.86 -20.11
CA ILE A 27 -3.37 -9.64 -18.92
C ILE A 27 -4.61 -10.56 -18.84
N GLN A 28 -4.90 -11.36 -19.89
CA GLN A 28 -6.07 -12.26 -19.89
C GLN A 28 -6.13 -13.21 -18.70
N LYS A 29 -4.97 -13.69 -18.21
CA LYS A 29 -4.93 -14.58 -17.04
C LYS A 29 -5.42 -13.89 -15.77
N TYR A 30 -5.15 -12.59 -15.62
CA TYR A 30 -5.61 -11.78 -14.49
C TYR A 30 -7.08 -11.44 -14.64
N TRP A 31 -7.51 -11.03 -15.85
CA TRP A 31 -8.91 -10.73 -16.14
C TRP A 31 -9.84 -11.92 -15.91
N LYS A 32 -9.42 -13.16 -16.21
CA LYS A 32 -10.17 -14.38 -15.87
C LYS A 32 -10.40 -14.52 -14.37
N GLY A 33 -9.51 -13.95 -13.55
CA GLY A 33 -9.61 -13.88 -12.10
C GLY A 33 -10.29 -12.62 -11.53
N ARG A 34 -10.83 -11.73 -12.38
CA ARG A 34 -11.29 -10.39 -12.01
C ARG A 34 -12.23 -10.31 -10.81
N PHE A 35 -13.11 -11.29 -10.66
CA PHE A 35 -14.04 -11.36 -9.52
C PHE A 35 -13.36 -11.72 -8.19
N LYS A 36 -12.11 -12.22 -8.23
CA LYS A 36 -11.29 -12.40 -7.03
C LYS A 36 -10.56 -11.10 -6.65
N ILE A 37 -10.33 -10.24 -7.65
CA ILE A 37 -9.68 -8.94 -7.48
C ILE A 37 -10.73 -7.93 -7.00
N PHE A 38 -11.80 -7.76 -7.78
CA PHE A 38 -12.95 -6.95 -7.43
C PHE A 38 -14.21 -7.80 -7.56
N PRO A 39 -14.86 -8.22 -6.44
CA PRO A 39 -16.07 -9.06 -6.48
C PRO A 39 -17.21 -8.43 -7.28
N ASN A 40 -17.28 -7.11 -7.27
CA ASN A 40 -18.26 -6.27 -7.97
C ASN A 40 -17.77 -5.78 -9.34
N TYR A 41 -16.84 -6.49 -9.99
CA TYR A 41 -16.24 -6.08 -11.26
C TYR A 41 -17.26 -5.63 -12.32
N ASN A 42 -18.38 -6.33 -12.45
CA ASN A 42 -19.41 -6.02 -13.46
C ASN A 42 -20.17 -4.71 -13.17
N ASP A 43 -20.03 -4.12 -12.00
CA ASP A 43 -20.73 -2.89 -11.61
C ASP A 43 -19.99 -1.63 -12.08
N GLY A 44 -18.97 -1.79 -12.92
CA GLY A 44 -18.23 -0.67 -13.52
C GLY A 44 -16.85 -0.43 -12.92
N VAL A 45 -16.11 -1.48 -12.56
CA VAL A 45 -14.71 -1.40 -12.12
C VAL A 45 -13.80 -1.17 -13.32
N TYR A 46 -12.92 -0.18 -13.24
CA TYR A 46 -11.94 0.18 -14.26
C TYR A 46 -10.51 -0.11 -13.80
N LEU A 47 -9.65 -0.52 -14.73
CA LEU A 47 -8.21 -0.64 -14.53
C LEU A 47 -7.47 -0.17 -15.79
N THR A 48 -6.30 0.41 -15.60
CA THR A 48 -5.30 0.51 -16.68
C THR A 48 -4.73 -0.87 -16.95
N ASP A 49 -4.16 -1.11 -18.14
CA ASP A 49 -3.61 -2.42 -18.48
C ASP A 49 -2.46 -2.83 -17.53
N ASP A 50 -1.64 -1.87 -17.14
CA ASP A 50 -0.54 -2.11 -16.19
C ASP A 50 -1.02 -2.44 -14.77
N ALA A 51 -2.15 -1.88 -14.34
CA ALA A 51 -2.69 -2.14 -13.01
C ALA A 51 -3.07 -3.62 -12.79
N TRP A 52 -3.40 -4.37 -13.86
CA TRP A 52 -3.71 -5.79 -13.75
C TRP A 52 -2.58 -6.65 -13.19
N PHE A 53 -1.33 -6.25 -13.40
CA PHE A 53 -0.17 -7.01 -12.93
C PHE A 53 0.05 -6.90 -11.41
N GLY A 54 -0.34 -5.76 -10.81
CA GLY A 54 -0.02 -5.42 -9.42
C GLY A 54 -1.20 -5.42 -8.45
N VAL A 55 -2.46 -5.47 -8.96
CA VAL A 55 -3.62 -5.32 -8.08
C VAL A 55 -3.80 -6.53 -7.14
N THR A 56 -3.98 -6.24 -5.85
CA THR A 56 -4.15 -7.25 -4.80
C THR A 56 -5.55 -7.86 -4.87
N PRO A 57 -5.70 -9.21 -4.83
CA PRO A 57 -7.00 -9.83 -4.72
C PRO A 57 -7.76 -9.42 -3.45
N ALA A 58 -9.07 -9.12 -3.57
CA ALA A 58 -9.89 -8.61 -2.47
C ALA A 58 -9.80 -9.42 -1.16
N PRO A 59 -9.82 -10.77 -1.14
CA PRO A 59 -9.68 -11.52 0.10
C PRO A 59 -8.32 -11.30 0.80
N VAL A 60 -7.25 -11.07 0.02
CA VAL A 60 -5.92 -10.76 0.56
C VAL A 60 -5.88 -9.32 1.08
N ALA A 61 -6.37 -8.36 0.29
CA ALA A 61 -6.45 -6.96 0.69
C ALA A 61 -7.26 -6.78 2.00
N ASN A 62 -8.42 -7.43 2.09
CA ASN A 62 -9.27 -7.39 3.29
C ASN A 62 -8.56 -8.01 4.51
N LYS A 63 -7.80 -9.09 4.31
CA LYS A 63 -7.06 -9.70 5.42
C LYS A 63 -5.89 -8.83 5.87
N ILE A 64 -5.16 -8.22 4.94
CA ILE A 64 -4.10 -7.24 5.25
C ILE A 64 -4.68 -6.06 6.03
N ALA A 65 -5.84 -5.54 5.60
CA ALA A 65 -6.50 -4.42 6.25
C ALA A 65 -6.87 -4.70 7.72
N GLN A 66 -7.19 -5.96 8.05
CA GLN A 66 -7.41 -6.40 9.42
C GLN A 66 -6.10 -6.58 10.20
N ASP A 67 -5.06 -7.13 9.54
CA ASP A 67 -3.82 -7.54 10.20
C ASP A 67 -2.87 -6.37 10.51
N ILE A 68 -3.00 -5.26 9.76
CA ILE A 68 -2.16 -4.06 9.92
C ILE A 68 -2.71 -3.10 10.98
N TRP A 69 -4.01 -3.23 11.31
CA TRP A 69 -4.61 -2.35 12.30
C TRP A 69 -4.04 -2.60 13.70
N MET A 70 -3.84 -1.52 14.44
CA MET A 70 -3.40 -1.55 15.83
C MET A 70 -4.11 -0.46 16.65
N PRO A 71 -4.32 -0.68 17.96
CA PRO A 71 -4.95 0.33 18.84
C PRO A 71 -4.17 1.65 18.83
N GLY A 72 -4.92 2.77 18.81
CA GLY A 72 -4.34 4.12 18.80
C GLY A 72 -4.04 4.67 17.40
N VAL A 73 -4.04 3.83 16.37
CA VAL A 73 -3.86 4.28 14.97
C VAL A 73 -5.21 4.67 14.39
N SER A 74 -5.29 5.88 13.87
CA SER A 74 -6.49 6.47 13.25
C SER A 74 -6.30 6.85 11.78
N THR A 75 -5.06 6.92 11.31
CA THR A 75 -4.70 7.28 9.93
C THR A 75 -3.97 6.14 9.24
N MET A 76 -4.46 5.75 8.06
CA MET A 76 -3.80 4.82 7.15
C MET A 76 -3.32 5.57 5.90
N VAL A 77 -2.06 5.36 5.51
CA VAL A 77 -1.53 5.87 4.24
C VAL A 77 -1.13 4.71 3.36
N ASP A 78 -1.80 4.55 2.23
CA ASP A 78 -1.41 3.64 1.15
C ASP A 78 -0.51 4.39 0.18
N MET A 79 0.78 4.09 0.21
CA MET A 79 1.80 4.81 -0.57
C MET A 79 1.76 4.47 -2.07
N PHE A 80 1.11 3.37 -2.45
CA PHE A 80 1.01 2.89 -3.83
C PHE A 80 -0.42 2.41 -4.08
N ALA A 81 -1.36 3.35 -4.16
CA ALA A 81 -2.78 3.04 -4.20
C ALA A 81 -3.18 2.20 -5.42
N GLY A 82 -2.48 2.36 -6.55
CA GLY A 82 -2.81 1.65 -7.78
C GLY A 82 -4.27 1.88 -8.17
N ALA A 83 -4.96 0.84 -8.62
CA ALA A 83 -6.40 0.88 -8.93
C ALA A 83 -7.31 0.80 -7.67
N GLY A 84 -6.77 1.03 -6.48
CA GLY A 84 -7.53 1.16 -5.23
C GLY A 84 -7.72 -0.12 -4.43
N GLY A 85 -7.18 -1.27 -4.86
CA GLY A 85 -7.48 -2.56 -4.23
C GLY A 85 -7.27 -2.61 -2.73
N ASN A 86 -6.11 -2.19 -2.23
CA ASN A 86 -5.80 -2.14 -0.79
C ASN A 86 -6.43 -0.92 -0.12
N THR A 87 -6.34 0.27 -0.75
CA THR A 87 -6.89 1.52 -0.22
C THR A 87 -8.38 1.40 0.09
N ILE A 88 -9.16 0.81 -0.83
CA ILE A 88 -10.59 0.52 -0.66
C ILE A 88 -10.81 -0.45 0.52
N ALA A 89 -10.00 -1.51 0.60
CA ALA A 89 -10.10 -2.46 1.70
C ALA A 89 -9.85 -1.79 3.05
N PHE A 90 -8.86 -0.90 3.17
CA PHE A 90 -8.62 -0.12 4.39
C PHE A 90 -9.81 0.77 4.75
N ALA A 91 -10.36 1.51 3.79
CA ALA A 91 -11.49 2.40 4.03
C ALA A 91 -12.75 1.64 4.49
N LEU A 92 -13.02 0.47 3.91
CA LEU A 92 -14.20 -0.34 4.25
C LEU A 92 -14.11 -1.06 5.59
N THR A 93 -12.92 -1.11 6.25
CA THR A 93 -12.83 -1.67 7.62
C THR A 93 -13.54 -0.81 8.66
N GLY A 94 -13.62 0.50 8.44
CA GLY A 94 -14.06 1.46 9.44
C GLY A 94 -13.12 1.62 10.64
N TYR A 95 -11.89 1.06 10.57
CA TYR A 95 -10.90 1.17 11.66
C TYR A 95 -10.19 2.52 11.67
N TYR A 96 -10.12 3.18 10.53
CA TYR A 96 -9.41 4.44 10.36
C TYR A 96 -10.41 5.59 10.16
N SER A 97 -10.19 6.68 10.85
CA SER A 97 -10.94 7.93 10.62
C SER A 97 -10.47 8.64 9.36
N ARG A 98 -9.26 8.31 8.89
CA ARG A 98 -8.64 8.89 7.70
C ARG A 98 -7.88 7.83 6.92
N VAL A 99 -8.14 7.72 5.62
CA VAL A 99 -7.38 6.90 4.69
C VAL A 99 -6.83 7.80 3.59
N VAL A 100 -5.52 7.76 3.35
CA VAL A 100 -4.86 8.51 2.28
C VAL A 100 -4.34 7.51 1.25
N GLY A 101 -4.73 7.66 -0.01
CA GLY A 101 -4.23 6.87 -1.13
C GLY A 101 -3.38 7.72 -2.06
N ILE A 102 -2.11 7.36 -2.25
CA ILE A 102 -1.15 8.08 -3.10
C ILE A 102 -0.92 7.26 -4.37
N GLU A 103 -1.14 7.89 -5.54
CA GLU A 103 -0.86 7.29 -6.84
C GLU A 103 -0.25 8.33 -7.78
N ARG A 104 0.80 7.94 -8.50
CA ARG A 104 1.53 8.85 -9.39
C ARG A 104 0.98 8.90 -10.81
N ASP A 105 0.27 7.86 -11.24
CA ASP A 105 -0.34 7.78 -12.55
C ASP A 105 -1.78 8.27 -12.50
N ALA A 106 -2.11 9.31 -13.28
CA ALA A 106 -3.41 9.96 -13.24
C ALA A 106 -4.55 9.04 -13.71
N ASP A 107 -4.30 8.19 -14.71
CA ASP A 107 -5.32 7.27 -15.24
C ASP A 107 -5.62 6.16 -14.23
N THR A 108 -4.57 5.64 -13.59
CA THR A 108 -4.69 4.63 -12.52
C THR A 108 -5.41 5.23 -11.30
N LEU A 109 -5.11 6.49 -10.93
CA LEU A 109 -5.81 7.18 -9.87
C LEU A 109 -7.29 7.42 -10.18
N ALA A 110 -7.63 7.80 -11.43
CA ALA A 110 -9.01 7.92 -11.88
C ALA A 110 -9.75 6.57 -11.75
N CYS A 111 -9.10 5.47 -12.13
CA CYS A 111 -9.64 4.13 -11.91
C CYS A 111 -9.87 3.85 -10.41
N ALA A 112 -8.93 4.21 -9.53
CA ALA A 112 -9.06 3.99 -8.09
C ALA A 112 -10.23 4.76 -7.48
N GLN A 113 -10.43 6.02 -7.88
CA GLN A 113 -11.55 6.86 -7.45
C GLN A 113 -12.89 6.24 -7.85
N GLU A 114 -13.04 5.83 -9.12
CA GLU A 114 -14.25 5.17 -9.60
C GLU A 114 -14.48 3.82 -8.93
N ASN A 115 -13.42 3.02 -8.75
CA ASN A 115 -13.51 1.71 -8.09
C ASN A 115 -13.94 1.84 -6.62
N ALA A 116 -13.51 2.89 -5.93
CA ALA A 116 -13.97 3.19 -4.56
C ALA A 116 -15.46 3.53 -4.54
N ARG A 117 -15.93 4.34 -5.48
CA ARG A 117 -17.34 4.67 -5.64
C ARG A 117 -18.19 3.40 -5.90
N VAL A 118 -17.74 2.55 -6.84
CA VAL A 118 -18.41 1.28 -7.19
C VAL A 118 -18.39 0.30 -6.02
N ALA A 119 -17.33 0.30 -5.20
CA ALA A 119 -17.25 -0.53 -3.99
C ALA A 119 -18.11 -0.03 -2.83
N GLY A 120 -18.75 1.14 -2.97
CA GLY A 120 -19.59 1.73 -1.93
C GLY A 120 -18.81 2.37 -0.78
N VAL A 121 -17.56 2.79 -1.02
CA VAL A 121 -16.82 3.59 -0.06
C VAL A 121 -17.53 4.92 0.13
N PRO A 122 -17.80 5.37 1.36
CA PRO A 122 -18.42 6.66 1.61
C PRO A 122 -17.60 7.82 1.00
N GLU A 123 -18.29 8.82 0.46
CA GLU A 123 -17.63 10.03 -0.03
C GLU A 123 -16.80 10.67 1.08
N GLY A 124 -15.58 11.09 0.75
CA GLY A 124 -14.63 11.68 1.70
C GLY A 124 -13.92 10.70 2.63
N ALA A 125 -14.25 9.39 2.61
CA ALA A 125 -13.56 8.40 3.44
C ALA A 125 -12.12 8.14 3.00
N ILE A 126 -11.78 8.42 1.74
CA ILE A 126 -10.42 8.34 1.20
C ILE A 126 -10.02 9.73 0.69
N THR A 127 -8.87 10.20 1.15
CA THR A 127 -8.18 11.37 0.56
C THR A 127 -7.23 10.86 -0.51
N TRP A 128 -7.52 11.12 -1.77
CA TRP A 128 -6.67 10.75 -2.88
C TRP A 128 -5.61 11.80 -3.15
N VAL A 129 -4.38 11.37 -3.44
CA VAL A 129 -3.26 12.27 -3.75
C VAL A 129 -2.60 11.81 -5.04
N HIS A 130 -2.52 12.72 -6.01
CA HIS A 130 -1.79 12.51 -7.25
C HIS A 130 -0.34 12.96 -7.07
N GLY A 131 0.61 12.02 -7.03
CA GLY A 131 2.02 12.38 -6.87
C GLY A 131 2.95 11.21 -6.58
N ASP A 132 4.22 11.52 -6.48
CA ASP A 132 5.25 10.58 -6.02
C ASP A 132 5.11 10.33 -4.51
N CYS A 133 5.02 9.07 -4.11
CA CYS A 133 4.73 8.68 -2.73
C CYS A 133 5.78 9.18 -1.72
N PHE A 134 7.06 9.21 -2.09
CA PHE A 134 8.12 9.68 -1.19
C PHE A 134 8.08 11.19 -0.99
N ALA A 135 7.86 11.92 -2.10
CA ALA A 135 7.72 13.37 -2.04
C ALA A 135 6.50 13.78 -1.21
N VAL A 136 5.36 13.12 -1.46
CA VAL A 136 4.10 13.37 -0.73
C VAL A 136 4.26 13.03 0.75
N LEU A 137 4.77 11.84 1.09
CA LEU A 137 4.94 11.42 2.48
C LEU A 137 5.87 12.37 3.24
N LYS A 138 7.01 12.72 2.63
CA LYS A 138 7.94 13.68 3.21
C LYS A 138 7.27 15.01 3.52
N GLU A 139 6.49 15.53 2.62
CA GLU A 139 5.80 16.81 2.82
C GLU A 139 4.72 16.69 3.91
N LEU A 140 3.90 15.63 3.90
CA LEU A 140 2.87 15.39 4.91
C LEU A 140 3.42 15.20 6.33
N LEU A 141 4.67 14.69 6.47
CA LEU A 141 5.34 14.54 7.76
C LEU A 141 6.06 15.82 8.22
N HIS A 142 6.47 16.70 7.29
CA HIS A 142 7.25 17.91 7.60
C HIS A 142 6.43 19.19 7.71
N GLN A 143 5.15 19.17 7.33
CA GLN A 143 4.27 20.32 7.53
C GLN A 143 4.06 20.52 9.03
N GLY A 144 4.95 21.31 9.66
CA GLY A 144 4.66 21.87 10.98
C GLY A 144 3.34 22.65 10.89
N ALA A 145 2.66 22.83 12.03
CA ALA A 145 1.40 23.55 12.12
C ALA A 145 1.50 24.94 11.47
N HIS A 146 1.33 25.00 10.17
CA HIS A 146 1.11 26.21 9.41
C HIS A 146 -0.37 26.25 9.06
N ASP A 147 -0.93 27.44 9.16
CA ASP A 147 -2.32 27.78 8.98
C ASP A 147 -2.99 26.97 7.85
N ALA A 148 -3.91 26.09 8.24
CA ALA A 148 -4.70 25.22 7.36
C ALA A 148 -5.82 26.02 6.64
N ASP A 149 -5.56 27.29 6.26
CA ASP A 149 -6.55 28.17 5.64
C ASP A 149 -6.53 28.13 4.11
N GLU A 150 -5.72 27.26 3.47
CA GLU A 150 -5.81 27.06 2.02
C GLU A 150 -6.80 25.95 1.69
N ASP A 151 -7.81 26.31 0.91
CA ASP A 151 -8.89 25.42 0.46
C ASP A 151 -8.32 24.18 -0.27
N GLY A 152 -8.61 22.99 0.23
CA GLY A 152 -8.13 21.71 -0.33
C GLY A 152 -6.76 21.22 0.16
N ALA A 153 -6.08 21.93 1.06
CA ALA A 153 -4.84 21.44 1.67
C ALA A 153 -5.09 20.18 2.54
N ILE A 154 -4.22 19.19 2.38
CA ILE A 154 -4.28 17.98 3.20
C ILE A 154 -3.61 18.27 4.55
N GLU A 155 -4.30 17.93 5.64
CA GLU A 155 -3.73 18.06 6.98
C GLU A 155 -2.45 17.22 7.13
N PRO A 156 -1.45 17.71 7.86
CA PRO A 156 -0.25 16.95 8.20
C PRO A 156 -0.59 15.60 8.84
N LEU A 157 0.32 14.65 8.70
CA LEU A 157 0.21 13.36 9.39
C LEU A 157 0.70 13.51 10.84
N ASP A 158 -0.09 12.98 11.76
CA ASP A 158 0.38 12.76 13.13
C ASP A 158 1.11 11.40 13.20
N PRO A 159 2.44 11.39 13.39
CA PRO A 159 3.20 10.14 13.43
C PRO A 159 2.73 9.16 14.52
N ALA A 160 2.18 9.66 15.63
CA ALA A 160 1.74 8.83 16.75
C ALA A 160 0.48 8.02 16.43
N SER A 161 -0.31 8.46 15.45
CA SER A 161 -1.59 7.83 15.08
C SER A 161 -1.64 7.37 13.62
N THR A 162 -0.49 7.32 12.93
CA THR A 162 -0.39 6.96 11.51
C THR A 162 0.30 5.62 11.31
N VAL A 163 -0.23 4.79 10.42
CA VAL A 163 0.42 3.59 9.87
C VAL A 163 0.51 3.69 8.36
N LEU A 164 1.62 3.18 7.80
CA LEU A 164 1.88 3.20 6.37
C LEU A 164 1.75 1.80 5.77
N PHE A 165 1.27 1.74 4.54
CA PHE A 165 1.27 0.53 3.72
C PHE A 165 1.93 0.84 2.38
N ALA A 166 2.84 -0.02 1.93
CA ALA A 166 3.48 0.11 0.63
C ALA A 166 3.40 -1.19 -0.16
N SER A 167 2.80 -1.13 -1.34
CA SER A 167 2.73 -2.20 -2.34
C SER A 167 3.43 -1.73 -3.63
N PRO A 168 4.77 -1.55 -3.60
CA PRO A 168 5.51 -0.98 -4.73
C PRO A 168 5.56 -1.94 -5.92
N PRO A 169 5.82 -1.46 -7.13
CA PRO A 169 6.23 -2.32 -8.23
C PRO A 169 7.55 -3.03 -7.89
N TRP A 170 7.72 -4.27 -8.42
CA TRP A 170 8.87 -5.12 -8.09
C TRP A 170 9.88 -5.25 -9.25
N GLY A 171 9.85 -4.34 -10.24
CA GLY A 171 10.71 -4.42 -11.43
C GLY A 171 10.17 -5.32 -12.53
N GLY A 172 8.86 -5.57 -12.56
CA GLY A 172 8.17 -6.37 -13.59
C GLY A 172 8.06 -7.85 -13.25
N VAL A 173 7.60 -8.67 -14.21
CA VAL A 173 7.25 -10.09 -13.99
C VAL A 173 8.47 -11.03 -13.84
N SER A 174 9.69 -10.54 -14.04
CA SER A 174 10.94 -11.33 -13.95
C SER A 174 11.20 -11.90 -12.55
N TYR A 175 10.62 -11.31 -11.49
CA TYR A 175 10.73 -11.81 -10.13
C TYR A 175 10.23 -13.26 -9.98
N THR A 176 9.36 -13.74 -10.86
CA THR A 176 8.77 -15.10 -10.79
C THR A 176 9.76 -16.21 -11.14
N SER A 177 10.91 -15.89 -11.75
CA SER A 177 11.94 -16.84 -12.15
C SER A 177 13.01 -17.09 -11.09
N GLN A 178 12.96 -16.35 -9.96
CA GLN A 178 13.93 -16.47 -8.88
C GLN A 178 13.37 -17.33 -7.75
N ASP A 179 14.14 -18.30 -7.28
CA ASP A 179 13.79 -19.12 -6.11
C ASP A 179 13.77 -18.28 -4.84
N VAL A 180 14.74 -17.36 -4.69
CA VAL A 180 14.82 -16.32 -3.66
C VAL A 180 14.97 -14.98 -4.37
N PHE A 181 14.06 -14.05 -4.11
CA PHE A 181 14.06 -12.74 -4.76
C PHE A 181 14.90 -11.75 -3.94
N ASP A 182 15.90 -11.17 -4.60
CA ASP A 182 16.76 -10.14 -4.04
C ASP A 182 16.05 -8.78 -4.01
N LEU A 183 15.63 -8.36 -2.82
CA LEU A 183 14.89 -7.12 -2.58
C LEU A 183 15.73 -5.86 -2.82
N SER A 184 17.06 -5.97 -2.91
CA SER A 184 17.94 -4.85 -3.27
C SER A 184 17.80 -4.46 -4.75
N THR A 185 17.29 -5.39 -5.59
CA THR A 185 17.11 -5.20 -7.04
C THR A 185 15.74 -4.66 -7.43
N MET A 186 14.86 -4.40 -6.47
CA MET A 186 13.54 -3.82 -6.76
C MET A 186 13.66 -2.43 -7.41
N GLU A 187 12.82 -2.19 -8.42
CA GLU A 187 12.72 -0.91 -9.11
C GLU A 187 11.26 -0.42 -9.13
N PRO A 188 11.04 0.89 -8.99
CA PRO A 188 12.01 1.99 -8.87
C PRO A 188 12.57 2.18 -7.45
N TYR A 189 12.05 1.48 -6.45
CA TYR A 189 12.47 1.59 -5.06
C TYR A 189 12.85 0.23 -4.50
N ASN A 190 14.06 0.12 -3.97
CA ASN A 190 14.51 -1.09 -3.29
C ASN A 190 14.02 -1.13 -1.83
N LEU A 191 14.22 -2.28 -1.16
CA LEU A 191 13.77 -2.49 0.22
C LEU A 191 14.29 -1.40 1.18
N GLN A 192 15.59 -1.05 1.09
CA GLN A 192 16.18 -0.06 1.99
C GLN A 192 15.53 1.31 1.82
N ALA A 193 15.33 1.77 0.57
CA ALA A 193 14.70 3.05 0.30
C ALA A 193 13.24 3.11 0.79
N LEU A 194 12.50 2.00 0.66
CA LEU A 194 11.13 1.89 1.17
C LEU A 194 11.09 1.94 2.70
N HIS A 195 11.96 1.18 3.36
CA HIS A 195 12.04 1.16 4.82
C HIS A 195 12.44 2.54 5.36
N ASP A 196 13.49 3.16 4.81
CA ASP A 196 13.97 4.47 5.25
C ASP A 196 12.92 5.58 5.08
N ALA A 197 12.14 5.52 4.01
CA ALA A 197 11.06 6.48 3.78
C ALA A 197 9.91 6.33 4.78
N CYS A 198 9.62 5.11 5.22
CA CYS A 198 8.55 4.81 6.17
C CYS A 198 8.97 5.01 7.63
N HIS A 199 10.25 4.75 7.94
CA HIS A 199 10.79 4.87 9.30
C HIS A 199 10.74 6.33 9.80
N PRO A 200 10.35 6.60 11.07
CA PRO A 200 10.12 5.65 12.18
C PRO A 200 8.67 5.16 12.35
N LEU A 201 7.78 5.43 11.40
CA LEU A 201 6.38 5.04 11.53
C LEU A 201 6.20 3.51 11.42
N PRO A 202 5.18 2.95 12.07
CA PRO A 202 4.78 1.58 11.83
C PRO A 202 4.35 1.43 10.36
N HIS A 203 4.85 0.39 9.69
CA HIS A 203 4.55 0.20 8.27
C HIS A 203 4.53 -1.26 7.86
N ALA A 204 3.83 -1.54 6.77
CA ALA A 204 3.80 -2.85 6.15
C ALA A 204 4.21 -2.77 4.68
N LEU A 205 5.10 -3.68 4.27
CA LEU A 205 5.58 -3.80 2.90
C LEU A 205 5.01 -5.06 2.25
N TYR A 206 4.26 -4.90 1.17
CA TYR A 206 3.73 -5.98 0.34
C TYR A 206 4.76 -6.36 -0.73
N LEU A 207 5.29 -7.57 -0.63
CA LEU A 207 6.49 -7.99 -1.33
C LEU A 207 6.28 -9.29 -2.11
N PRO A 208 7.17 -9.65 -3.05
CA PRO A 208 7.16 -10.94 -3.73
C PRO A 208 7.12 -12.10 -2.75
N ARG A 209 6.39 -13.16 -3.10
CA ARG A 209 6.26 -14.37 -2.26
C ARG A 209 7.58 -15.09 -1.97
N THR A 210 8.60 -14.85 -2.79
CA THR A 210 9.94 -15.45 -2.72
C THR A 210 10.98 -14.50 -2.16
N SER A 211 10.57 -13.38 -1.54
CA SER A 211 11.49 -12.39 -0.95
C SER A 211 12.50 -13.03 -0.01
N ASP A 212 13.73 -12.54 -0.06
CA ASP A 212 14.77 -12.91 0.90
C ASP A 212 14.42 -12.40 2.30
N LEU A 213 14.15 -13.33 3.22
CA LEU A 213 13.76 -13.01 4.59
C LEU A 213 14.92 -12.42 5.41
N GLN A 214 16.17 -12.73 5.05
CA GLN A 214 17.33 -12.16 5.74
C GLN A 214 17.43 -10.67 5.45
N GLN A 215 17.23 -10.27 4.19
CA GLN A 215 17.22 -8.84 3.83
C GLN A 215 16.14 -8.05 4.57
N LEU A 216 14.97 -8.66 4.85
CA LEU A 216 13.92 -8.00 5.64
C LEU A 216 14.37 -7.71 7.08
N ALA A 217 15.17 -8.58 7.67
CA ALA A 217 15.71 -8.37 9.00
C ALA A 217 16.89 -7.38 9.02
N ASP A 218 17.70 -7.38 7.96
CA ASP A 218 18.93 -6.58 7.87
C ASP A 218 18.69 -5.06 7.76
N VAL A 219 17.49 -4.63 7.33
CA VAL A 219 17.15 -3.20 7.32
C VAL A 219 16.88 -2.63 8.72
N LEU A 220 16.66 -3.49 9.72
CA LEU A 220 16.54 -3.05 11.10
C LEU A 220 17.94 -2.74 11.68
N PRO A 221 18.04 -1.73 12.57
CA PRO A 221 19.30 -1.45 13.24
C PRO A 221 19.76 -2.69 14.03
N PRO A 222 21.10 -2.95 14.09
CA PRO A 222 21.63 -4.06 14.86
C PRO A 222 21.21 -3.94 16.32
N ARG A 223 20.74 -5.07 16.90
CA ARG A 223 20.35 -5.11 18.31
C ARG A 223 21.55 -4.75 19.20
N PRO A 224 21.42 -3.81 20.15
CA PRO A 224 22.44 -3.59 21.15
C PRO A 224 22.58 -4.87 21.99
N VAL A 225 23.79 -5.44 22.02
CA VAL A 225 24.11 -6.55 22.90
C VAL A 225 24.20 -5.99 24.31
N LEU A 226 23.12 -6.03 25.07
CA LEU A 226 23.15 -5.72 26.51
C LEU A 226 23.57 -7.01 27.24
N ASP A 227 24.69 -6.97 27.93
CA ASP A 227 25.12 -8.01 28.84
C ASP A 227 24.06 -8.21 29.94
N GLY A 228 23.37 -9.33 29.90
CA GLY A 228 22.43 -9.80 30.94
C GLY A 228 20.97 -9.54 30.62
N GLU A 229 20.29 -10.62 30.25
CA GLU A 229 18.84 -10.80 30.06
C GLU A 229 18.25 -10.06 28.83
N ALA A 230 17.97 -10.84 27.79
CA ALA A 230 17.10 -10.43 26.70
C ALA A 230 15.74 -10.04 27.30
N LYS A 231 15.41 -8.75 27.34
CA LYS A 231 14.05 -8.32 27.58
C LYS A 231 13.24 -8.68 26.33
N ASP A 232 12.27 -9.57 26.48
CA ASP A 232 11.30 -10.02 25.46
C ASP A 232 10.38 -8.88 24.93
N THR A 233 10.81 -7.63 24.97
CA THR A 233 9.97 -6.45 24.72
C THR A 233 10.40 -5.61 23.51
N GLU A 234 11.38 -6.05 22.71
CA GLU A 234 11.73 -5.29 21.51
C GLU A 234 10.81 -5.65 20.33
N PRO A 235 10.42 -4.63 19.53
CA PRO A 235 9.51 -4.83 18.43
C PRO A 235 10.12 -5.76 17.37
N GLU A 236 9.52 -6.92 17.19
CA GLU A 236 9.92 -7.87 16.17
C GLU A 236 9.21 -7.58 14.86
N ILE A 237 9.94 -7.75 13.75
CA ILE A 237 9.32 -7.76 12.41
C ILE A 237 8.42 -8.98 12.30
N ARG A 238 7.17 -8.78 11.93
CA ARG A 238 6.23 -9.87 11.67
C ARG A 238 6.10 -10.09 10.18
N VAL A 239 6.45 -11.27 9.69
CA VAL A 239 6.34 -11.63 8.29
C VAL A 239 5.19 -12.62 8.10
N VAL A 240 4.25 -12.30 7.22
CA VAL A 240 3.05 -13.10 6.93
C VAL A 240 2.98 -13.44 5.46
N GLN A 241 2.84 -14.74 5.16
CA GLN A 241 2.60 -15.21 3.81
C GLN A 241 1.09 -15.36 3.57
N TYR A 242 0.54 -14.55 2.65
CA TYR A 242 -0.86 -14.62 2.29
C TYR A 242 -1.10 -15.62 1.18
N CYS A 243 -2.01 -16.57 1.44
CA CYS A 243 -2.34 -17.64 0.51
C CYS A 243 -3.81 -17.61 0.10
N MET A 244 -4.10 -17.97 -1.15
CA MET A 244 -5.45 -18.22 -1.65
C MET A 244 -5.52 -19.60 -2.27
N HIS A 245 -6.48 -20.43 -1.83
CA HIS A 245 -6.66 -21.80 -2.31
C HIS A 245 -5.36 -22.63 -2.26
N GLY A 246 -4.56 -22.48 -1.20
CA GLY A 246 -3.27 -23.17 -1.03
C GLY A 246 -2.08 -22.59 -1.80
N PHE A 247 -2.29 -21.54 -2.59
CA PHE A 247 -1.21 -20.88 -3.35
C PHE A 247 -0.81 -19.55 -2.71
N SER A 248 0.48 -19.38 -2.44
CA SER A 248 1.03 -18.11 -1.98
C SER A 248 0.79 -17.01 -3.00
N LYS A 249 0.30 -15.86 -2.55
CA LYS A 249 0.06 -14.66 -3.35
C LYS A 249 1.10 -13.58 -3.10
N ALA A 250 1.40 -13.35 -1.84
CA ALA A 250 2.35 -12.34 -1.42
C ALA A 250 2.92 -12.67 -0.05
N LEU A 251 3.99 -11.98 0.26
CA LEU A 251 4.56 -11.88 1.58
C LEU A 251 4.37 -10.44 2.04
N VAL A 252 3.97 -10.24 3.30
CA VAL A 252 3.89 -8.90 3.89
C VAL A 252 4.76 -8.85 5.13
N ALA A 253 5.68 -7.91 5.15
CA ALA A 253 6.55 -7.63 6.27
C ALA A 253 5.97 -6.43 7.05
N TYR A 254 5.66 -6.63 8.33
CA TYR A 254 5.13 -5.62 9.24
C TYR A 254 6.23 -5.14 10.16
N TYR A 255 6.59 -3.89 10.03
CA TYR A 255 7.59 -3.20 10.84
C TYR A 255 6.86 -2.37 11.91
N PRO A 256 7.21 -2.57 13.18
CA PRO A 256 6.63 -1.80 14.28
C PRO A 256 7.14 -0.35 14.27
N ALA A 257 6.46 0.53 15.01
CA ALA A 257 7.00 1.84 15.31
C ALA A 257 8.31 1.70 16.11
N VAL A 258 9.32 2.44 15.74
CA VAL A 258 10.52 2.55 16.59
C VAL A 258 10.24 3.66 17.59
N GLY A 259 9.95 3.28 18.85
CA GLY A 259 9.78 4.23 19.94
C GLY A 259 11.04 5.02 20.16
N GLU A 260 10.92 6.34 20.39
CA GLU A 260 11.98 7.10 21.05
C GLU A 260 12.29 6.37 22.37
N VAL A 261 13.52 5.91 22.53
CA VAL A 261 14.03 5.50 23.84
C VAL A 261 13.92 6.74 24.71
N GLN A 262 12.87 6.81 25.55
CA GLN A 262 12.78 7.85 26.55
C GLN A 262 14.06 7.75 27.38
N ALA A 263 14.96 8.69 27.17
CA ALA A 263 16.10 8.90 28.05
C ALA A 263 15.54 9.26 29.43
N SER A 264 15.58 8.26 30.33
CA SER A 264 15.24 8.41 31.75
C SER A 264 16.36 9.14 32.48
#